data_06f2eb418979e36a2ee21b519aec04b9
#
_entry.id   06f2eb418979e36a2ee21b519aec04b9
#
_cell.length_a   1.000
_cell.length_b   1.000
_cell.length_c   1.000
_cell.angle_alpha   90.00
_cell.angle_beta   90.00
_cell.angle_gamma   90.00
#
_symmetry.space_group_name_H-M   'P 1'
#
loop_
_entity.id
_entity.type
_entity.pdbx_description
1 polymer ?
#
loop_
_entity_poly.entity_id
_entity_poly.type
_entity_poly.pdbx_seq_one_letter_code
_entity_poly.pdbx_strand_id
1 'polypeptide(L)'
;MDYVLSLLGPLAQGATVTLKLFVITLLLAVPLGLVLALARVSRWKALSAFVNGYIWLMRGTPLMLQMLFIHFALPFVPVIGVRLPDFPAAVVAFALNYAAYFAEIFRAGIQSIDRGQYEGAKVLGMSYGQTMRRIVLPQMVRRILPPMSNETITLVKDTSLIYVLALNDLLRAARGIVQRDFTTTPFIVAAAFYLVMTLVLTWGFQRLEKRYAKHDE
;
A
#
# COMPACT_ATOMS: atom_id res chain seq x y z
N MET A 1 25.78 19.85 17.19
CA MET A 1 24.71 19.07 17.83
C MET A 1 23.39 19.84 17.79
N ASP A 2 23.41 21.12 18.16
CA ASP A 2 22.22 21.97 18.25
C ASP A 2 21.45 22.17 16.96
N TYR A 3 22.14 22.26 15.81
CA TYR A 3 21.50 22.37 14.51
C TYR A 3 20.66 21.12 14.16
N VAL A 4 21.19 19.91 14.40
CA VAL A 4 20.44 18.67 14.14
C VAL A 4 19.20 18.58 15.04
N LEU A 5 19.31 18.96 16.31
CA LEU A 5 18.19 19.02 17.23
C LEU A 5 17.10 19.99 16.75
N SER A 6 17.50 21.14 16.21
CA SER A 6 16.53 22.12 15.67
C SER A 6 15.75 21.61 14.45
N LEU A 7 16.28 20.63 13.71
CA LEU A 7 15.61 20.00 12.57
C LEU A 7 14.50 19.03 12.98
N LEU A 8 14.60 18.41 14.16
CA LEU A 8 13.69 17.33 14.58
C LEU A 8 12.23 17.77 14.62
N GLY A 9 11.95 18.96 15.15
CA GLY A 9 10.58 19.49 15.24
C GLY A 9 9.90 19.63 13.87
N PRO A 10 10.44 20.44 12.95
CA PRO A 10 9.88 20.61 11.61
C PRO A 10 9.78 19.31 10.81
N LEU A 11 10.79 18.43 10.90
CA LEU A 11 10.79 17.15 10.19
C LEU A 11 9.77 16.16 10.80
N ALA A 12 9.58 16.16 12.12
CA ALA A 12 8.54 15.35 12.78
C ALA A 12 7.12 15.79 12.34
N GLN A 13 6.89 17.10 12.17
CA GLN A 13 5.63 17.59 11.62
C GLN A 13 5.40 17.08 10.18
N GLY A 14 6.40 17.13 9.32
CA GLY A 14 6.34 16.54 7.98
C GLY A 14 6.10 15.03 8.02
N ALA A 15 6.78 14.31 8.92
CA ALA A 15 6.59 12.88 9.13
C ALA A 15 5.15 12.53 9.54
N THR A 16 4.46 13.42 10.26
CA THR A 16 3.04 13.21 10.61
C THR A 16 2.16 13.16 9.36
N VAL A 17 2.39 14.03 8.37
CA VAL A 17 1.66 14.01 7.10
C VAL A 17 1.95 12.73 6.32
N THR A 18 3.22 12.33 6.24
CA THR A 18 3.69 11.06 5.67
C THR A 18 2.96 9.87 6.29
N LEU A 19 2.97 9.74 7.62
CA LEU A 19 2.33 8.64 8.35
C LEU A 19 0.80 8.67 8.23
N LYS A 20 0.19 9.85 8.21
CA LYS A 20 -1.26 10.00 8.01
C LYS A 20 -1.69 9.46 6.65
N LEU A 21 -0.99 9.84 5.58
CA LEU A 21 -1.25 9.30 4.25
C LEU A 21 -1.04 7.79 4.20
N PHE A 22 0.08 7.30 4.73
CA PHE A 22 0.42 5.89 4.80
C PHE A 22 -0.70 5.06 5.45
N VAL A 23 -1.14 5.44 6.66
CA VAL A 23 -2.17 4.70 7.41
C VAL A 23 -3.51 4.72 6.67
N ILE A 24 -3.94 5.89 6.18
CA ILE A 24 -5.21 6.01 5.46
C ILE A 24 -5.17 5.18 4.19
N THR A 25 -4.06 5.22 3.44
CA THR A 25 -3.88 4.40 2.24
C THR A 25 -4.01 2.92 2.55
N LEU A 26 -3.34 2.40 3.59
CA LEU A 26 -3.45 0.99 3.97
C LEU A 26 -4.88 0.60 4.36
N LEU A 27 -5.55 1.42 5.16
CA LEU A 27 -6.92 1.17 5.60
C LEU A 27 -7.91 1.10 4.42
N LEU A 28 -7.66 1.83 3.34
CA LEU A 28 -8.50 1.83 2.15
C LEU A 28 -8.06 0.79 1.12
N ALA A 29 -6.75 0.70 0.85
CA ALA A 29 -6.22 -0.12 -0.22
C ALA A 29 -6.26 -1.62 0.08
N VAL A 30 -6.03 -2.04 1.33
CA VAL A 30 -6.05 -3.47 1.68
C VAL A 30 -7.44 -4.09 1.52
N PRO A 31 -8.54 -3.54 2.10
CA PRO A 31 -9.86 -4.11 1.88
C PRO A 31 -10.32 -3.98 0.42
N LEU A 32 -10.04 -2.84 -0.25
CA LEU A 32 -10.36 -2.68 -1.66
C LEU A 32 -9.60 -3.70 -2.53
N GLY A 33 -8.32 -3.91 -2.27
CA GLY A 33 -7.50 -4.91 -2.93
C GLY A 33 -8.04 -6.34 -2.75
N LEU A 34 -8.53 -6.68 -1.55
CA LEU A 34 -9.17 -7.98 -1.32
C LEU A 34 -10.44 -8.14 -2.16
N VAL A 35 -11.30 -7.13 -2.20
CA VAL A 35 -12.53 -7.14 -3.02
C VAL A 35 -12.18 -7.30 -4.51
N LEU A 36 -11.19 -6.55 -5.00
CA LEU A 36 -10.71 -6.65 -6.38
C LEU A 36 -10.12 -8.04 -6.68
N ALA A 37 -9.36 -8.63 -5.77
CA ALA A 37 -8.82 -9.97 -5.94
C ALA A 37 -9.94 -11.02 -6.07
N LEU A 38 -10.96 -10.95 -5.21
CA LEU A 38 -12.11 -11.84 -5.28
C LEU A 38 -12.90 -11.65 -6.58
N ALA A 39 -13.11 -10.42 -7.01
CA ALA A 39 -13.73 -10.11 -8.31
C ALA A 39 -12.89 -10.64 -9.50
N ARG A 40 -11.57 -10.55 -9.40
CA ARG A 40 -10.62 -11.02 -10.42
C ARG A 40 -10.64 -12.55 -10.59
N VAL A 41 -10.84 -13.32 -9.50
CA VAL A 41 -10.95 -14.79 -9.55
C VAL A 41 -12.39 -15.28 -9.73
N SER A 42 -13.35 -14.38 -9.89
CA SER A 42 -14.76 -14.70 -10.09
C SER A 42 -15.00 -15.49 -11.38
N ARG A 43 -16.06 -16.30 -11.39
CA ARG A 43 -16.54 -17.01 -12.59
C ARG A 43 -17.13 -16.07 -13.65
N TRP A 44 -17.49 -14.86 -13.30
CA TRP A 44 -18.02 -13.85 -14.21
C TRP A 44 -16.92 -13.24 -15.06
N LYS A 45 -16.75 -13.75 -16.28
CA LYS A 45 -15.67 -13.36 -17.20
C LYS A 45 -15.62 -11.85 -17.44
N ALA A 46 -16.78 -11.19 -17.59
CA ALA A 46 -16.84 -9.75 -17.80
C ALA A 46 -16.29 -8.96 -16.60
N LEU A 47 -16.68 -9.32 -15.37
CA LEU A 47 -16.18 -8.71 -14.15
C LEU A 47 -14.68 -8.95 -14.00
N SER A 48 -14.23 -10.19 -14.19
CA SER A 48 -12.81 -10.54 -14.13
C SER A 48 -11.98 -9.78 -15.15
N ALA A 49 -12.48 -9.62 -16.39
CA ALA A 49 -11.81 -8.86 -17.45
C ALA A 49 -11.72 -7.36 -17.12
N PHE A 50 -12.80 -6.76 -16.63
CA PHE A 50 -12.82 -5.35 -16.21
C PHE A 50 -11.81 -5.08 -15.09
N VAL A 51 -11.83 -5.90 -14.04
CA VAL A 51 -10.88 -5.76 -12.91
C VAL A 51 -9.45 -6.01 -13.36
N ASN A 52 -9.21 -6.93 -14.29
CA ASN A 52 -7.89 -7.13 -14.88
C ASN A 52 -7.39 -5.89 -15.61
N GLY A 53 -8.25 -5.25 -16.41
CA GLY A 53 -7.93 -3.99 -17.09
C GLY A 53 -7.57 -2.88 -16.11
N TYR A 54 -8.33 -2.74 -15.01
CA TYR A 54 -8.03 -1.81 -13.94
C TYR A 54 -6.67 -2.08 -13.29
N ILE A 55 -6.40 -3.33 -12.88
CA ILE A 55 -5.13 -3.72 -12.25
C ILE A 55 -3.96 -3.46 -13.20
N TRP A 56 -4.12 -3.82 -14.48
CA TRP A 56 -3.11 -3.57 -15.51
C TRP A 56 -2.82 -2.07 -15.66
N LEU A 57 -3.86 -1.23 -15.74
CA LEU A 57 -3.73 0.22 -15.87
C LEU A 57 -3.00 0.82 -14.65
N MET A 58 -3.46 0.49 -13.43
CA MET A 58 -2.92 1.06 -12.19
C MET A 58 -1.48 0.65 -11.93
N ARG A 59 -1.10 -0.58 -12.26
CA ARG A 59 0.27 -1.09 -12.09
C ARG A 59 1.18 -0.77 -13.28
N GLY A 60 0.61 -0.47 -14.43
CA GLY A 60 1.33 -0.15 -15.66
C GLY A 60 1.64 1.34 -15.84
N THR A 61 1.09 2.22 -14.99
CA THR A 61 1.33 3.66 -15.07
C THR A 61 1.94 4.19 -13.76
N PRO A 62 2.77 5.26 -13.81
CA PRO A 62 3.38 5.82 -12.62
C PRO A 62 2.35 6.40 -11.65
N LEU A 63 2.47 6.07 -10.34
CA LEU A 63 1.61 6.63 -9.30
C LEU A 63 1.59 8.17 -9.30
N MET A 64 2.74 8.80 -9.50
CA MET A 64 2.83 10.26 -9.58
C MET A 64 1.97 10.81 -10.71
N LEU A 65 1.96 10.17 -11.88
CA LEU A 65 1.12 10.58 -13.02
C LEU A 65 -0.38 10.42 -12.70
N GLN A 66 -0.77 9.33 -12.05
CA GLN A 66 -2.14 9.10 -11.61
C GLN A 66 -2.60 10.17 -10.60
N MET A 67 -1.72 10.54 -9.65
CA MET A 67 -2.01 11.57 -8.67
C MET A 67 -2.17 12.96 -9.34
N LEU A 68 -1.30 13.30 -10.28
CA LEU A 68 -1.43 14.53 -11.07
C LEU A 68 -2.72 14.54 -11.90
N PHE A 69 -3.09 13.41 -12.49
CA PHE A 69 -4.34 13.29 -13.24
C PHE A 69 -5.55 13.51 -12.33
N ILE A 70 -5.60 12.85 -11.17
CA ILE A 70 -6.72 13.01 -10.22
C ILE A 70 -6.82 14.44 -9.69
N HIS A 71 -5.69 15.09 -9.43
CA HIS A 71 -5.71 16.44 -8.88
C HIS A 71 -6.00 17.51 -9.95
N PHE A 72 -5.34 17.46 -11.10
CA PHE A 72 -5.39 18.52 -12.11
C PHE A 72 -6.33 18.24 -13.27
N ALA A 73 -6.46 16.99 -13.72
CA ALA A 73 -7.24 16.66 -14.91
C ALA A 73 -8.69 16.26 -14.61
N LEU A 74 -8.92 15.60 -13.47
CA LEU A 74 -10.26 15.14 -13.08
C LEU A 74 -11.35 16.24 -13.07
N PRO A 75 -11.07 17.49 -12.64
CA PRO A 75 -12.03 18.58 -12.72
C PRO A 75 -12.52 18.93 -14.12
N PHE A 76 -11.72 18.63 -15.14
CA PHE A 76 -12.03 18.91 -16.55
C PHE A 76 -12.70 17.74 -17.28
N VAL A 77 -12.86 16.59 -16.62
CA VAL A 77 -13.57 15.45 -17.20
C VAL A 77 -15.07 15.73 -17.19
N PRO A 78 -15.76 15.85 -18.36
CA PRO A 78 -17.13 16.36 -18.46
C PRO A 78 -18.17 15.60 -17.62
N VAL A 79 -17.92 14.31 -17.34
CA VAL A 79 -18.85 13.45 -16.58
C VAL A 79 -18.60 13.52 -15.08
N ILE A 80 -17.38 13.87 -14.65
CA ILE A 80 -16.97 13.80 -13.25
C ILE A 80 -16.92 15.20 -12.62
N GLY A 81 -16.21 16.16 -13.22
CA GLY A 81 -16.19 17.58 -12.84
C GLY A 81 -15.82 17.88 -11.38
N VAL A 82 -15.26 16.91 -10.65
CA VAL A 82 -15.00 17.02 -9.20
C VAL A 82 -13.57 17.51 -8.97
N ARG A 83 -13.45 18.62 -8.23
CA ARG A 83 -12.18 19.12 -7.75
C ARG A 83 -11.93 18.60 -6.32
N LEU A 84 -10.90 17.78 -6.17
CA LEU A 84 -10.47 17.31 -4.86
C LEU A 84 -9.38 18.24 -4.30
N PRO A 85 -9.42 18.58 -3.00
CA PRO A 85 -8.29 19.22 -2.32
C PRO A 85 -7.03 18.32 -2.39
N ASP A 86 -5.84 18.90 -2.19
CA ASP A 86 -4.54 18.24 -2.40
C ASP A 86 -4.42 16.90 -1.65
N PHE A 87 -4.68 16.89 -0.34
CA PHE A 87 -4.54 15.69 0.47
C PHE A 87 -5.58 14.60 0.14
N PRO A 88 -6.90 14.87 -0.01
CA PRO A 88 -7.85 13.91 -0.55
C PRO A 88 -7.50 13.37 -1.94
N ALA A 89 -6.98 14.21 -2.85
CA ALA A 89 -6.54 13.76 -4.17
C ALA A 89 -5.39 12.75 -4.06
N ALA A 90 -4.41 13.03 -3.19
CA ALA A 90 -3.33 12.09 -2.90
C ALA A 90 -3.88 10.77 -2.32
N VAL A 91 -4.77 10.85 -1.32
CA VAL A 91 -5.39 9.65 -0.70
C VAL A 91 -6.09 8.78 -1.75
N VAL A 92 -6.90 9.38 -2.64
CA VAL A 92 -7.60 8.64 -3.69
C VAL A 92 -6.62 7.99 -4.66
N ALA A 93 -5.60 8.73 -5.12
CA ALA A 93 -4.59 8.19 -6.04
C ALA A 93 -3.85 6.99 -5.42
N PHE A 94 -3.36 7.16 -4.19
CA PHE A 94 -2.65 6.12 -3.46
C PHE A 94 -3.53 4.91 -3.17
N ALA A 95 -4.77 5.13 -2.70
CA ALA A 95 -5.68 4.04 -2.38
C ALA A 95 -6.02 3.20 -3.62
N LEU A 96 -6.31 3.84 -4.75
CA LEU A 96 -6.60 3.14 -5.99
C LEU A 96 -5.36 2.40 -6.53
N ASN A 97 -4.21 3.04 -6.56
CA ASN A 97 -2.98 2.42 -7.05
C ASN A 97 -2.60 1.21 -6.18
N TYR A 98 -2.48 1.39 -4.86
CA TYR A 98 -2.08 0.33 -3.94
C TYR A 98 -3.12 -0.79 -3.82
N ALA A 99 -4.41 -0.50 -4.01
CA ALA A 99 -5.44 -1.53 -4.11
C ALA A 99 -5.18 -2.50 -5.26
N ALA A 100 -4.67 -2.03 -6.39
CA ALA A 100 -4.30 -2.89 -7.52
C ALA A 100 -3.09 -3.80 -7.20
N TYR A 101 -2.10 -3.29 -6.48
CA TYR A 101 -0.96 -4.10 -6.01
C TYR A 101 -1.39 -5.14 -4.97
N PHE A 102 -2.17 -4.76 -3.96
CA PHE A 102 -2.70 -5.71 -2.98
C PHE A 102 -3.66 -6.72 -3.61
N ALA A 103 -4.47 -6.31 -4.60
CA ALA A 103 -5.33 -7.25 -5.33
C ALA A 103 -4.54 -8.37 -6.00
N GLU A 104 -3.39 -8.07 -6.58
CA GLU A 104 -2.54 -9.06 -7.22
C GLU A 104 -1.86 -9.97 -6.20
N ILE A 105 -1.43 -9.43 -5.05
CA ILE A 105 -0.89 -10.22 -3.94
C ILE A 105 -1.94 -11.21 -3.42
N PHE A 106 -3.16 -10.74 -3.15
CA PHE A 106 -4.25 -11.60 -2.69
C PHE A 106 -4.64 -12.65 -3.74
N ARG A 107 -4.75 -12.25 -5.02
CA ARG A 107 -5.03 -13.19 -6.11
C ARG A 107 -3.97 -14.29 -6.20
N ALA A 108 -2.69 -13.91 -6.17
CA ALA A 108 -1.59 -14.87 -6.19
C ALA A 108 -1.64 -15.79 -4.97
N GLY A 109 -1.94 -15.27 -3.79
CA GLY A 109 -2.14 -16.06 -2.57
C GLY A 109 -3.26 -17.09 -2.70
N ILE A 110 -4.44 -16.66 -3.20
CA ILE A 110 -5.59 -17.57 -3.42
C ILE A 110 -5.22 -18.69 -4.41
N GLN A 111 -4.58 -18.33 -5.52
CA GLN A 111 -4.23 -19.27 -6.58
C GLN A 111 -3.02 -20.16 -6.26
N SER A 112 -2.25 -19.82 -5.24
CA SER A 112 -1.08 -20.60 -4.82
C SER A 112 -1.46 -21.87 -4.05
N ILE A 113 -2.70 -21.97 -3.55
CA ILE A 113 -3.13 -23.13 -2.76
C ILE A 113 -3.38 -24.32 -3.71
N ASP A 114 -2.75 -25.43 -3.40
CA ASP A 114 -2.86 -26.66 -4.19
C ASP A 114 -4.31 -27.16 -4.23
N ARG A 115 -4.72 -27.67 -5.40
CA ARG A 115 -6.06 -28.23 -5.60
C ARG A 115 -6.33 -29.42 -4.72
N GLY A 116 -5.31 -30.23 -4.42
CA GLY A 116 -5.38 -31.35 -3.51
C GLY A 116 -5.86 -30.97 -2.10
N GLN A 117 -5.61 -29.74 -1.65
CA GLN A 117 -6.15 -29.24 -0.37
C GLN A 117 -7.68 -29.13 -0.40
N TYR A 118 -8.24 -28.71 -1.53
CA TYR A 118 -9.70 -28.64 -1.72
C TYR A 118 -10.32 -30.03 -1.91
N GLU A 119 -9.65 -30.90 -2.66
CA GLU A 119 -10.10 -32.27 -2.91
C GLU A 119 -10.06 -33.12 -1.65
N GLY A 120 -8.97 -33.06 -0.88
CA GLY A 120 -8.84 -33.75 0.41
C GLY A 120 -9.89 -33.29 1.42
N ALA A 121 -10.14 -31.97 1.51
CA ALA A 121 -11.20 -31.42 2.36
C ALA A 121 -12.61 -31.96 1.97
N LYS A 122 -12.86 -32.08 0.65
CA LYS A 122 -14.12 -32.62 0.13
C LYS A 122 -14.31 -34.09 0.47
N VAL A 123 -13.23 -34.89 0.36
CA VAL A 123 -13.27 -36.33 0.77
C VAL A 123 -13.59 -36.49 2.25
N LEU A 124 -13.08 -35.55 3.08
CA LEU A 124 -13.41 -35.53 4.53
C LEU A 124 -14.78 -34.93 4.85
N GLY A 125 -15.63 -34.67 3.84
CA GLY A 125 -16.97 -34.12 4.02
C GLY A 125 -17.03 -32.67 4.49
N MET A 126 -15.95 -31.92 4.39
CA MET A 126 -15.94 -30.52 4.81
C MET A 126 -16.74 -29.64 3.84
N SER A 127 -17.55 -28.75 4.41
CA SER A 127 -18.21 -27.71 3.61
C SER A 127 -17.20 -26.70 3.06
N TYR A 128 -17.57 -25.96 2.00
CA TYR A 128 -16.71 -24.92 1.43
C TYR A 128 -16.22 -23.91 2.47
N GLY A 129 -17.13 -23.45 3.35
CA GLY A 129 -16.76 -22.49 4.41
C GLY A 129 -15.78 -23.08 5.43
N GLN A 130 -15.92 -24.36 5.78
CA GLN A 130 -14.97 -25.08 6.65
C GLN A 130 -13.61 -25.22 5.98
N THR A 131 -13.58 -25.62 4.70
CA THR A 131 -12.35 -25.72 3.89
C THR A 131 -11.63 -24.38 3.82
N MET A 132 -12.36 -23.31 3.47
CA MET A 132 -11.77 -21.97 3.41
C MET A 132 -11.18 -21.54 4.75
N ARG A 133 -11.94 -21.63 5.83
CA ARG A 133 -11.55 -21.11 7.14
C ARG A 133 -10.43 -21.92 7.81
N ARG A 134 -10.46 -23.26 7.67
CA ARG A 134 -9.55 -24.16 8.41
C ARG A 134 -8.31 -24.56 7.61
N ILE A 135 -8.37 -24.55 6.28
CA ILE A 135 -7.30 -25.05 5.42
C ILE A 135 -6.73 -23.94 4.53
N VAL A 136 -7.58 -23.28 3.71
CA VAL A 136 -7.13 -22.39 2.66
C VAL A 136 -6.63 -21.04 3.21
N LEU A 137 -7.46 -20.35 4.00
CA LEU A 137 -7.11 -19.02 4.52
C LEU A 137 -5.83 -19.02 5.38
N PRO A 138 -5.61 -19.97 6.32
CA PRO A 138 -4.37 -20.00 7.08
C PRO A 138 -3.13 -20.15 6.21
N GLN A 139 -3.18 -21.03 5.19
CA GLN A 139 -2.08 -21.23 4.25
C GLN A 139 -1.88 -20.00 3.36
N MET A 140 -2.97 -19.41 2.84
CA MET A 140 -2.93 -18.21 2.03
C MET A 140 -2.28 -17.04 2.78
N VAL A 141 -2.69 -16.77 4.02
CA VAL A 141 -2.14 -15.69 4.84
C VAL A 141 -0.63 -15.79 4.95
N ARG A 142 -0.09 -16.98 5.21
CA ARG A 142 1.37 -17.20 5.28
C ARG A 142 2.08 -16.83 3.98
N ARG A 143 1.50 -17.21 2.84
CA ARG A 143 2.09 -16.97 1.52
C ARG A 143 2.03 -15.51 1.08
N ILE A 144 1.03 -14.75 1.55
CA ILE A 144 0.90 -13.33 1.19
C ILE A 144 1.65 -12.40 2.15
N LEU A 145 2.00 -12.82 3.37
CA LEU A 145 2.67 -11.95 4.34
C LEU A 145 3.99 -11.34 3.82
N PRO A 146 4.93 -12.10 3.22
CA PRO A 146 6.17 -11.51 2.70
C PRO A 146 5.94 -10.47 1.59
N PRO A 147 5.16 -10.74 0.54
CA PRO A 147 4.88 -9.71 -0.47
C PRO A 147 4.07 -8.52 0.09
N MET A 148 3.16 -8.72 1.05
CA MET A 148 2.47 -7.62 1.73
C MET A 148 3.43 -6.75 2.55
N SER A 149 4.40 -7.37 3.24
CA SER A 149 5.47 -6.66 3.95
C SER A 149 6.24 -5.75 3.00
N ASN A 150 6.73 -6.30 1.88
CA ASN A 150 7.48 -5.54 0.89
C ASN A 150 6.67 -4.37 0.32
N GLU A 151 5.41 -4.60 -0.03
CA GLU A 151 4.52 -3.57 -0.59
C GLU A 151 4.22 -2.47 0.43
N THR A 152 3.99 -2.84 1.70
CA THR A 152 3.75 -1.88 2.78
C THR A 152 4.99 -1.02 3.07
N ILE A 153 6.20 -1.62 3.04
CA ILE A 153 7.46 -0.87 3.20
C ILE A 153 7.71 0.05 1.99
N THR A 154 7.30 -0.36 0.80
CA THR A 154 7.38 0.49 -0.40
C THR A 154 6.42 1.67 -0.26
N LEU A 155 5.18 1.43 0.18
CA LEU A 155 4.19 2.48 0.39
C LEU A 155 4.69 3.62 1.27
N VAL A 156 5.34 3.34 2.42
CA VAL A 156 5.82 4.42 3.30
C VAL A 156 6.87 5.30 2.62
N LYS A 157 7.67 4.76 1.72
CA LYS A 157 8.63 5.55 0.93
C LYS A 157 7.95 6.35 -0.19
N ASP A 158 6.98 5.73 -0.86
CA ASP A 158 6.24 6.35 -1.96
C ASP A 158 5.37 7.53 -1.49
N THR A 159 5.02 7.61 -0.19
CA THR A 159 4.36 8.82 0.33
C THR A 159 5.13 10.11 0.05
N SER A 160 6.45 10.04 -0.16
CA SER A 160 7.26 11.19 -0.56
C SER A 160 6.86 11.80 -1.91
N LEU A 161 6.14 11.06 -2.77
CA LEU A 161 5.66 11.55 -4.06
C LEU A 161 4.64 12.69 -3.94
N ILE A 162 3.95 12.81 -2.79
CA ILE A 162 2.98 13.91 -2.55
C ILE A 162 3.62 15.30 -2.51
N TYR A 163 4.93 15.35 -2.41
CA TYR A 163 5.70 16.57 -2.59
C TYR A 163 5.27 17.36 -3.84
N VAL A 164 4.87 16.68 -4.92
CA VAL A 164 4.44 17.30 -6.19
C VAL A 164 3.13 18.10 -6.05
N LEU A 165 2.27 17.73 -5.11
CA LEU A 165 1.02 18.44 -4.77
C LEU A 165 1.23 19.54 -3.72
N ALA A 166 2.45 19.93 -3.46
CA ALA A 166 2.80 20.96 -2.48
C ALA A 166 2.40 20.63 -1.03
N LEU A 167 2.08 19.38 -0.72
CA LEU A 167 1.82 18.92 0.64
C LEU A 167 3.10 18.90 1.47
N ASN A 168 3.02 19.36 2.70
CA ASN A 168 4.19 19.49 3.57
C ASN A 168 4.53 18.17 4.27
N ASP A 169 4.89 17.16 3.47
CA ASP A 169 5.40 15.87 3.95
C ASP A 169 6.86 15.98 4.45
N LEU A 170 7.40 14.87 4.90
CA LEU A 170 8.77 14.80 5.41
C LEU A 170 9.83 15.25 4.39
N LEU A 171 9.70 14.84 3.12
CA LEU A 171 10.66 15.20 2.07
C LEU A 171 10.58 16.70 1.74
N ARG A 172 9.37 17.24 1.64
CA ARG A 172 9.16 18.66 1.37
C ARG A 172 9.66 19.54 2.51
N ALA A 173 9.39 19.13 3.77
CA ALA A 173 9.91 19.83 4.95
C ALA A 173 11.45 19.88 4.93
N ALA A 174 12.10 18.75 4.67
CA ALA A 174 13.56 18.67 4.55
C ALA A 174 14.10 19.59 3.43
N ARG A 175 13.45 19.54 2.24
CA ARG A 175 13.86 20.39 1.10
C ARG A 175 13.70 21.87 1.41
N GLY A 176 12.62 22.29 2.07
CA GLY A 176 12.44 23.69 2.46
C GLY A 176 13.55 24.20 3.36
N ILE A 177 14.01 23.37 4.30
CA ILE A 177 15.14 23.71 5.17
C ILE A 177 16.46 23.74 4.39
N VAL A 178 16.69 22.77 3.51
CA VAL A 178 17.89 22.77 2.63
C VAL A 178 17.98 24.05 1.81
N GLN A 179 16.85 24.50 1.24
CA GLN A 179 16.80 25.74 0.46
C GLN A 179 17.02 27.00 1.31
N ARG A 180 16.59 27.00 2.57
CA ARG A 180 16.78 28.12 3.50
C ARG A 180 18.21 28.20 4.02
N ASP A 181 18.79 27.05 4.42
CA ASP A 181 20.04 26.99 5.17
C ASP A 181 21.26 26.63 4.29
N PHE A 182 21.03 26.36 3.00
CA PHE A 182 22.07 25.97 2.02
C PHE A 182 22.95 24.80 2.49
N THR A 183 22.37 23.82 3.21
CA THR A 183 23.04 22.62 3.71
C THR A 183 22.22 21.37 3.40
N THR A 184 22.88 20.23 3.14
CA THR A 184 22.24 18.95 2.84
C THR A 184 21.87 18.13 4.08
N THR A 185 22.29 18.57 5.27
CA THR A 185 22.03 17.88 6.55
C THR A 185 20.55 17.50 6.75
N PRO A 186 19.55 18.34 6.41
CA PRO A 186 18.13 17.97 6.56
C PRO A 186 17.72 16.73 5.77
N PHE A 187 18.31 16.48 4.59
CA PHE A 187 18.06 15.26 3.84
C PHE A 187 18.58 14.01 4.56
N ILE A 188 19.74 14.10 5.22
CA ILE A 188 20.30 12.99 6.00
C ILE A 188 19.38 12.67 7.19
N VAL A 189 18.90 13.72 7.88
CA VAL A 189 17.97 13.52 9.00
C VAL A 189 16.63 12.97 8.51
N ALA A 190 16.09 13.46 7.39
CA ALA A 190 14.87 12.90 6.80
C ALA A 190 15.05 11.42 6.39
N ALA A 191 16.20 11.06 5.82
CA ALA A 191 16.53 9.67 5.53
C ALA A 191 16.54 8.79 6.80
N ALA A 192 17.05 9.31 7.92
CA ALA A 192 16.99 8.61 9.21
C ALA A 192 15.54 8.39 9.67
N PHE A 193 14.63 9.36 9.49
CA PHE A 193 13.19 9.17 9.76
C PHE A 193 12.60 8.03 8.92
N TYR A 194 12.87 8.02 7.59
CA TYR A 194 12.40 6.92 6.72
C TYR A 194 12.98 5.56 7.14
N LEU A 195 14.26 5.51 7.51
CA LEU A 195 14.89 4.28 8.00
C LEU A 195 14.23 3.78 9.29
N VAL A 196 13.90 4.66 10.23
CA VAL A 196 13.18 4.28 11.46
C VAL A 196 11.78 3.74 11.13
N MET A 197 11.03 4.42 10.25
CA MET A 197 9.70 3.96 9.84
C MET A 197 9.77 2.59 9.16
N THR A 198 10.69 2.38 8.23
CA THR A 198 10.86 1.09 7.54
C THR A 198 11.36 -0.01 8.48
N LEU A 199 12.24 0.31 9.44
CA LEU A 199 12.70 -0.62 10.47
C LEU A 199 11.54 -1.13 11.33
N VAL A 200 10.68 -0.22 11.80
CA VAL A 200 9.50 -0.57 12.62
C VAL A 200 8.55 -1.48 11.83
N LEU A 201 8.28 -1.14 10.57
CA LEU A 201 7.44 -1.98 9.70
C LEU A 201 8.06 -3.36 9.46
N THR A 202 9.35 -3.41 9.11
CA THR A 202 10.09 -4.66 8.88
C THR A 202 10.04 -5.56 10.11
N TRP A 203 10.34 -4.99 11.28
CA TRP A 203 10.30 -5.73 12.55
C TRP A 203 8.87 -6.25 12.88
N GLY A 204 7.84 -5.42 12.66
CA GLY A 204 6.45 -5.81 12.84
C GLY A 204 6.06 -6.98 11.94
N PHE A 205 6.36 -6.89 10.64
CA PHE A 205 6.06 -7.97 9.68
C PHE A 205 6.85 -9.25 9.96
N GLN A 206 8.14 -9.15 10.28
CA GLN A 206 8.94 -10.33 10.65
C GLN A 206 8.38 -11.06 11.88
N ARG A 207 7.82 -10.32 12.86
CA ARG A 207 7.14 -10.94 14.00
C ARG A 207 5.85 -11.65 13.58
N LEU A 208 5.08 -11.04 12.68
CA LEU A 208 3.88 -11.67 12.12
C LEU A 208 4.23 -12.94 11.35
N GLU A 209 5.22 -12.87 10.46
CA GLU A 209 5.70 -14.03 9.69
C GLU A 209 6.13 -15.19 10.60
N LYS A 210 6.95 -14.90 11.62
CA LYS A 210 7.38 -15.91 12.61
C LYS A 210 6.21 -16.52 13.38
N ARG A 211 5.18 -15.72 13.71
CA ARG A 211 3.98 -16.22 14.41
C ARG A 211 3.18 -17.19 13.54
N TYR A 212 3.07 -16.90 12.25
CA TYR A 212 2.34 -17.75 11.33
C TYR A 212 3.16 -18.95 10.83
N ALA A 213 4.48 -18.89 10.82
CA ALA A 213 5.35 -20.01 10.45
C ALA A 213 5.33 -21.16 11.50
N LYS A 214 5.19 -20.85 12.79
CA LYS A 214 5.19 -21.84 13.89
C LYS A 214 4.07 -22.89 13.87
N HIS A 215 3.18 -22.87 12.89
CA HIS A 215 2.08 -23.84 12.79
C HIS A 215 2.35 -24.94 11.73
N ASP A 216 3.60 -25.08 11.28
CA ASP A 216 4.01 -26.11 10.32
C ASP A 216 4.80 -27.27 10.96
N GLU A 217 5.01 -27.25 12.29
CA GLU A 217 5.49 -28.34 13.12
C GLU A 217 4.31 -29.00 13.86
#